data_654a6e249368eebdd3146e491fb723c7
#
_entry.id   654a6e249368eebdd3146e491fb723c7
#
_cell.length_a   1.000
_cell.length_b   1.000
_cell.length_c   1.000
_cell.angle_alpha   90.00
_cell.angle_beta   90.00
_cell.angle_gamma   90.00
#
_symmetry.space_group_name_H-M   'P 1'
#
loop_
_entity.id
_entity.type
_entity.pdbx_description
1 polymer ?
#
loop_
_entity_poly.entity_id
_entity_poly.type
_entity_poly.pdbx_seq_one_letter_code
_entity_poly.pdbx_strand_id
1 'polypeptide(L)'
;MRAFSSFFVSLFGILRWLFQSILHLLTCGLILCVLIGLLIYAKVRPELDHCREVAYDKLAQMQRQDFHMLSDTEIYDKNDQLIGLINAGHYEYVPISQISMNLQNAYIAQEDRRFKSHTGVDWIATFRAGLALIKNRGEITQGGSTITQQVVKNTYLTQEQSFTRKIVEILLAPEIEKKYSKADIMEFYCNTNFYGNHCYGVEAASRYYFGKHAADLNVEEAAV
;
A
#
# COMPACT_ATOMS: atom_id res chain seq x y z
N MET A 1 -40.09 -60.09 -19.15
CA MET A 1 -40.05 -58.65 -19.56
C MET A 1 -40.53 -57.67 -18.48
N ARG A 2 -41.62 -57.91 -17.74
CA ARG A 2 -42.16 -56.97 -16.72
C ARG A 2 -41.18 -56.68 -15.55
N ALA A 3 -40.41 -57.64 -15.05
CA ALA A 3 -39.49 -57.48 -13.94
C ALA A 3 -38.26 -56.56 -14.32
N PHE A 4 -37.84 -56.58 -15.58
CA PHE A 4 -36.73 -55.79 -16.08
C PHE A 4 -37.13 -54.32 -16.21
N SER A 5 -38.36 -54.00 -16.64
CA SER A 5 -38.85 -52.62 -16.74
C SER A 5 -39.05 -51.96 -15.36
N SER A 6 -39.54 -52.73 -14.36
CA SER A 6 -39.71 -52.20 -12.99
C SER A 6 -38.36 -51.86 -12.31
N PHE A 7 -37.32 -52.65 -12.58
CA PHE A 7 -35.97 -52.37 -12.07
C PHE A 7 -35.42 -51.05 -12.60
N PHE A 8 -35.55 -50.78 -13.90
CA PHE A 8 -35.07 -49.51 -14.51
C PHE A 8 -35.86 -48.30 -14.02
N VAL A 9 -37.18 -48.42 -13.84
CA VAL A 9 -38.01 -47.33 -13.27
C VAL A 9 -37.60 -47.01 -11.82
N SER A 10 -37.36 -48.03 -11.00
CA SER A 10 -36.87 -47.85 -9.62
C SER A 10 -35.48 -47.25 -9.57
N LEU A 11 -34.55 -47.70 -10.39
CA LEU A 11 -33.19 -47.17 -10.49
C LEU A 11 -33.18 -45.69 -10.92
N PHE A 12 -33.98 -45.31 -11.92
CA PHE A 12 -34.15 -43.95 -12.37
C PHE A 12 -34.72 -43.03 -11.27
N GLY A 13 -35.69 -43.54 -10.50
CA GLY A 13 -36.25 -42.84 -9.33
C GLY A 13 -35.19 -42.54 -8.26
N ILE A 14 -34.34 -43.53 -7.93
CA ILE A 14 -33.26 -43.38 -6.96
C ILE A 14 -32.21 -42.35 -7.46
N LEU A 15 -31.83 -42.45 -8.73
CA LEU A 15 -30.87 -41.49 -9.34
C LEU A 15 -31.41 -40.06 -9.32
N ARG A 16 -32.68 -39.87 -9.66
CA ARG A 16 -33.34 -38.56 -9.61
C ARG A 16 -33.40 -38.03 -8.19
N TRP A 17 -33.74 -38.84 -7.21
CA TRP A 17 -33.77 -38.44 -5.80
C TRP A 17 -32.38 -38.07 -5.30
N LEU A 18 -31.34 -38.85 -5.60
CA LEU A 18 -29.94 -38.51 -5.27
C LEU A 18 -29.51 -37.18 -5.90
N PHE A 19 -29.82 -36.98 -7.19
CA PHE A 19 -29.48 -35.71 -7.87
C PHE A 19 -30.17 -34.51 -7.20
N GLN A 20 -31.47 -34.63 -6.87
CA GLN A 20 -32.21 -33.59 -6.17
C GLN A 20 -31.63 -33.32 -4.77
N SER A 21 -31.27 -34.37 -4.03
CA SER A 21 -30.66 -34.24 -2.70
C SER A 21 -29.31 -33.51 -2.76
N ILE A 22 -28.45 -33.84 -3.74
CA ILE A 22 -27.18 -33.15 -3.96
C ILE A 22 -27.43 -31.69 -4.33
N LEU A 23 -28.39 -31.39 -5.20
CA LEU A 23 -28.72 -30.03 -5.59
C LEU A 23 -29.22 -29.21 -4.40
N HIS A 24 -30.07 -29.79 -3.54
CA HIS A 24 -30.50 -29.11 -2.30
C HIS A 24 -29.35 -28.86 -1.35
N LEU A 25 -28.41 -29.80 -1.19
CA LEU A 25 -27.24 -29.63 -0.35
C LEU A 25 -26.32 -28.50 -0.85
N LEU A 26 -26.12 -28.43 -2.16
CA LEU A 26 -25.34 -27.33 -2.79
C LEU A 26 -26.03 -25.97 -2.63
N THR A 27 -27.36 -25.91 -2.81
CA THR A 27 -28.11 -24.66 -2.62
C THR A 27 -28.12 -24.21 -1.17
N CYS A 28 -28.29 -25.11 -0.20
CA CYS A 28 -28.17 -24.78 1.22
C CYS A 28 -26.76 -24.31 1.59
N GLY A 29 -25.71 -24.96 1.05
CA GLY A 29 -24.34 -24.55 1.22
C GLY A 29 -24.10 -23.14 0.68
N LEU A 30 -24.59 -22.82 -0.51
CA LEU A 30 -24.47 -21.50 -1.11
C LEU A 30 -25.20 -20.43 -0.26
N ILE A 31 -26.44 -20.71 0.18
CA ILE A 31 -27.17 -19.79 1.06
C ILE A 31 -26.42 -19.53 2.36
N LEU A 32 -25.88 -20.58 2.97
CA LEU A 32 -25.06 -20.44 4.19
C LEU A 32 -23.82 -19.58 3.95
N CYS A 33 -23.10 -19.79 2.86
CA CYS A 33 -21.95 -18.96 2.48
C CYS A 33 -22.34 -17.49 2.30
N VAL A 34 -23.47 -17.20 1.64
CA VAL A 34 -23.98 -15.84 1.47
C VAL A 34 -24.34 -15.21 2.83
N LEU A 35 -25.02 -15.95 3.70
CA LEU A 35 -25.38 -15.46 5.05
C LEU A 35 -24.12 -15.16 5.89
N ILE A 36 -23.12 -16.04 5.88
CA ILE A 36 -21.85 -15.81 6.56
C ILE A 36 -21.15 -14.56 5.96
N GLY A 37 -21.13 -14.43 4.63
CA GLY A 37 -20.59 -13.26 3.95
C GLY A 37 -21.28 -11.97 4.36
N LEU A 38 -22.60 -11.95 4.48
CA LEU A 38 -23.38 -10.80 4.93
C LEU A 38 -23.08 -10.44 6.41
N LEU A 39 -22.93 -11.45 7.27
CA LEU A 39 -22.58 -11.22 8.68
C LEU A 39 -21.17 -10.64 8.82
N ILE A 40 -20.21 -11.17 8.07
CA ILE A 40 -18.84 -10.62 8.02
C ILE A 40 -18.87 -9.18 7.50
N TYR A 41 -19.60 -8.92 6.41
CA TYR A 41 -19.74 -7.59 5.84
C TYR A 41 -20.37 -6.61 6.84
N ALA A 42 -21.45 -6.98 7.53
CA ALA A 42 -22.09 -6.13 8.53
C ALA A 42 -21.15 -5.79 9.70
N LYS A 43 -20.27 -6.72 10.07
CA LYS A 43 -19.27 -6.50 11.13
C LYS A 43 -18.11 -5.59 10.69
N VAL A 44 -17.66 -5.72 9.44
CA VAL A 44 -16.49 -5.00 8.92
C VAL A 44 -16.86 -3.62 8.35
N ARG A 45 -18.10 -3.44 7.89
CA ARG A 45 -18.57 -2.20 7.27
C ARG A 45 -18.32 -0.95 8.11
N PRO A 46 -18.63 -0.89 9.41
CA PRO A 46 -18.40 0.32 10.22
C PRO A 46 -16.93 0.74 10.24
N GLU A 47 -16.02 -0.24 10.32
CA GLU A 47 -14.57 0.01 10.29
C GLU A 47 -14.13 0.54 8.92
N LEU A 48 -14.67 -0.02 7.84
CA LEU A 48 -14.40 0.48 6.48
C LEU A 48 -14.94 1.90 6.26
N ASP A 49 -16.12 2.21 6.77
CA ASP A 49 -16.70 3.54 6.67
C ASP A 49 -15.86 4.56 7.46
N HIS A 50 -15.38 4.20 8.65
CA HIS A 50 -14.44 5.01 9.42
C HIS A 50 -13.10 5.22 8.69
N CYS A 51 -12.50 4.16 8.14
CA CYS A 51 -11.28 4.28 7.33
C CYS A 51 -11.46 5.23 6.14
N ARG A 52 -12.63 5.17 5.50
CA ARG A 52 -12.98 6.03 4.38
C ARG A 52 -13.09 7.50 4.81
N GLU A 53 -13.77 7.78 5.92
CA GLU A 53 -13.87 9.13 6.49
C GLU A 53 -12.49 9.70 6.78
N VAL A 54 -11.64 8.97 7.50
CA VAL A 54 -10.25 9.36 7.79
C VAL A 54 -9.46 9.62 6.50
N ALA A 55 -9.64 8.80 5.47
CA ALA A 55 -8.95 8.99 4.19
C ALA A 55 -9.41 10.28 3.49
N TYR A 56 -10.70 10.55 3.43
CA TYR A 56 -11.22 11.77 2.81
C TYR A 56 -10.85 13.04 3.56
N ASP A 57 -10.84 13.02 4.89
CA ASP A 57 -10.42 14.16 5.71
C ASP A 57 -8.94 14.52 5.44
N LYS A 58 -8.07 13.49 5.38
CA LYS A 58 -6.66 13.68 5.01
C LYS A 58 -6.50 14.21 3.59
N LEU A 59 -7.26 13.67 2.65
CA LEU A 59 -7.22 14.12 1.25
C LEU A 59 -7.67 15.58 1.09
N ALA A 60 -8.69 16.01 1.83
CA ALA A 60 -9.20 17.38 1.80
C ALA A 60 -8.17 18.41 2.29
N GLN A 61 -7.34 18.03 3.26
CA GLN A 61 -6.30 18.88 3.84
C GLN A 61 -4.96 18.79 3.10
N MET A 62 -4.81 17.80 2.21
CA MET A 62 -3.54 17.47 1.54
C MET A 62 -3.03 18.59 0.64
N GLN A 63 -1.81 19.04 0.90
CA GLN A 63 -1.10 20.05 0.13
C GLN A 63 0.29 19.52 -0.29
N ARG A 64 0.87 20.11 -1.37
CA ARG A 64 2.20 19.72 -1.83
C ARG A 64 3.29 19.92 -0.77
N GLN A 65 3.15 20.94 0.06
CA GLN A 65 4.08 21.24 1.14
C GLN A 65 4.13 20.16 2.25
N ASP A 66 3.08 19.33 2.38
CA ASP A 66 3.06 18.25 3.37
C ASP A 66 4.09 17.15 3.05
N PHE A 67 4.54 17.08 1.79
CA PHE A 67 5.59 16.16 1.36
C PHE A 67 7.01 16.72 1.57
N HIS A 68 7.11 17.95 2.06
CA HIS A 68 8.36 18.49 2.57
C HIS A 68 8.44 18.12 4.06
N MET A 69 9.50 17.45 4.46
CA MET A 69 9.74 17.25 5.88
C MET A 69 10.00 18.62 6.52
N LEU A 70 9.48 18.79 7.72
CA LEU A 70 9.73 20.02 8.47
C LEU A 70 11.22 20.16 8.71
N SER A 71 11.75 21.31 8.39
CA SER A 71 13.09 21.73 8.74
C SER A 71 13.24 21.83 10.27
N ASP A 72 14.44 22.16 10.72
CA ASP A 72 14.87 22.26 12.09
C ASP A 72 13.82 22.81 13.07
N THR A 73 13.78 22.26 14.27
CA THR A 73 12.98 22.82 15.35
C THR A 73 13.72 24.05 15.89
N GLU A 74 13.14 25.21 15.70
CA GLU A 74 13.65 26.46 16.23
C GLU A 74 13.34 26.58 17.72
N ILE A 75 14.35 26.88 18.53
CA ILE A 75 14.22 27.13 19.96
C ILE A 75 14.38 28.63 20.21
N TYR A 76 13.38 29.22 20.81
CA TYR A 76 13.35 30.63 21.16
C TYR A 76 13.47 30.82 22.67
N ASP A 77 14.09 31.92 23.09
CA ASP A 77 14.07 32.35 24.49
C ASP A 77 12.71 33.01 24.86
N LYS A 78 12.58 33.39 26.14
CA LYS A 78 11.38 34.09 26.64
C LYS A 78 11.09 35.44 25.98
N ASN A 79 12.02 36.01 25.19
CA ASN A 79 11.91 37.29 24.49
C ASN A 79 11.78 37.08 22.98
N ASP A 80 11.43 35.87 22.51
CA ASP A 80 11.34 35.46 21.12
C ASP A 80 12.67 35.58 20.33
N GLN A 81 13.83 35.51 21.03
CA GLN A 81 15.12 35.44 20.36
C GLN A 81 15.46 33.96 20.06
N LEU A 82 15.84 33.67 18.81
CA LEU A 82 16.31 32.35 18.41
C LEU A 82 17.62 32.03 19.17
N ILE A 83 17.59 31.02 20.02
CA ILE A 83 18.71 30.55 20.83
C ILE A 83 19.34 29.26 20.31
N GLY A 84 18.65 28.55 19.43
CA GLY A 84 19.19 27.33 18.84
C GLY A 84 18.24 26.69 17.86
N LEU A 85 18.81 25.76 17.10
CA LEU A 85 18.10 24.86 16.19
C LEU A 85 18.32 23.44 16.69
N ILE A 86 17.25 22.70 16.93
CA ILE A 86 17.35 21.24 17.03
C ILE A 86 17.18 20.70 15.63
N ASN A 87 18.29 20.27 15.05
CA ASN A 87 18.28 19.63 13.76
C ASN A 87 17.68 18.23 13.91
N ALA A 88 16.49 18.00 13.33
CA ALA A 88 15.83 16.70 13.33
C ALA A 88 16.60 15.65 12.50
N GLY A 89 17.68 16.06 11.83
CA GLY A 89 18.50 15.26 10.95
C GLY A 89 18.99 16.06 9.76
N HIS A 90 19.74 15.41 8.91
CA HIS A 90 20.11 16.00 7.63
C HIS A 90 18.93 15.86 6.66
N TYR A 91 18.41 17.00 6.21
CA TYR A 91 17.32 17.05 5.24
C TYR A 91 17.54 18.18 4.23
N GLU A 92 17.45 17.85 2.97
CA GLU A 92 17.48 18.81 1.87
C GLU A 92 16.52 18.32 0.78
N TYR A 93 15.47 19.11 0.54
CA TYR A 93 14.50 18.79 -0.51
C TYR A 93 15.09 19.12 -1.88
N VAL A 94 14.99 18.18 -2.81
CA VAL A 94 15.42 18.37 -4.19
C VAL A 94 14.29 17.99 -5.17
N PRO A 95 14.10 18.80 -6.23
CA PRO A 95 13.11 18.48 -7.26
C PRO A 95 13.57 17.24 -8.05
N ILE A 96 12.62 16.57 -8.71
CA ILE A 96 12.85 15.34 -9.47
C ILE A 96 13.95 15.50 -10.53
N SER A 97 14.12 16.70 -11.08
CA SER A 97 15.17 17.03 -12.05
C SER A 97 16.59 16.98 -11.48
N GLN A 98 16.73 17.05 -10.16
CA GLN A 98 17.98 16.93 -9.42
C GLN A 98 18.17 15.56 -8.76
N ILE A 99 17.39 14.58 -9.16
CA ILE A 99 17.50 13.18 -8.72
C ILE A 99 17.90 12.32 -9.91
N SER A 100 19.02 11.59 -9.79
CA SER A 100 19.53 10.80 -10.91
C SER A 100 18.48 9.80 -11.42
N MET A 101 18.44 9.61 -12.72
CA MET A 101 17.55 8.62 -13.34
C MET A 101 17.91 7.18 -12.90
N ASN A 102 19.18 6.94 -12.56
CA ASN A 102 19.63 5.66 -12.03
C ASN A 102 18.91 5.33 -10.71
N LEU A 103 18.83 6.32 -9.79
CA LEU A 103 18.14 6.15 -8.51
C LEU A 103 16.64 5.96 -8.67
N GLN A 104 16.00 6.77 -9.54
CA GLN A 104 14.57 6.60 -9.84
C GLN A 104 14.27 5.20 -10.38
N ASN A 105 15.09 4.71 -11.31
CA ASN A 105 14.94 3.38 -11.89
C ASN A 105 15.23 2.26 -10.88
N ALA A 106 16.19 2.46 -9.97
CA ALA A 106 16.47 1.50 -8.89
C ALA A 106 15.26 1.32 -7.97
N TYR A 107 14.60 2.41 -7.55
CA TYR A 107 13.36 2.32 -6.78
C TYR A 107 12.24 1.62 -7.52
N ILE A 108 12.03 1.95 -8.80
CA ILE A 108 11.01 1.29 -9.61
C ILE A 108 11.31 -0.22 -9.73
N ALA A 109 12.57 -0.59 -9.93
CA ALA A 109 12.95 -1.98 -10.08
C ALA A 109 12.81 -2.79 -8.78
N GLN A 110 13.13 -2.19 -7.65
CA GLN A 110 13.13 -2.83 -6.34
C GLN A 110 11.75 -2.83 -5.69
N GLU A 111 11.10 -1.69 -5.64
CA GLU A 111 9.90 -1.45 -4.86
C GLU A 111 8.61 -1.64 -5.66
N ASP A 112 8.58 -1.17 -6.90
CA ASP A 112 7.35 -1.08 -7.67
C ASP A 112 7.57 -1.16 -9.18
N ARG A 113 7.83 -2.35 -9.69
CA ARG A 113 8.15 -2.59 -11.11
C ARG A 113 7.07 -2.09 -12.08
N ARG A 114 5.86 -1.93 -11.62
CA ARG A 114 4.74 -1.46 -12.42
C ARG A 114 4.28 -0.05 -12.07
N PHE A 115 5.13 0.72 -11.39
CA PHE A 115 4.85 2.09 -10.96
C PHE A 115 4.22 2.95 -12.05
N LYS A 116 4.74 2.85 -13.28
CA LYS A 116 4.27 3.66 -14.42
C LYS A 116 2.93 3.20 -15.01
N SER A 117 2.42 2.01 -14.61
CA SER A 117 1.25 1.40 -15.25
C SER A 117 0.01 1.28 -14.37
N HIS A 118 0.17 1.31 -13.04
CA HIS A 118 -0.97 1.29 -12.13
C HIS A 118 -1.38 2.71 -11.70
N THR A 119 -2.55 2.82 -11.06
CA THR A 119 -3.13 4.06 -10.52
C THR A 119 -3.19 4.00 -8.99
N GLY A 120 -2.05 4.14 -8.33
CA GLY A 120 -1.91 4.15 -6.87
C GLY A 120 -1.73 2.78 -6.23
N VAL A 121 -2.47 1.77 -6.66
CA VAL A 121 -2.40 0.40 -6.13
C VAL A 121 -2.09 -0.59 -7.26
N ASP A 122 -1.10 -1.43 -7.04
CA ASP A 122 -0.82 -2.58 -7.89
C ASP A 122 -1.58 -3.81 -7.38
N TRP A 123 -2.81 -4.02 -7.87
CA TRP A 123 -3.67 -5.13 -7.44
C TRP A 123 -3.07 -6.51 -7.72
N ILE A 124 -2.25 -6.65 -8.78
CA ILE A 124 -1.60 -7.93 -9.10
C ILE A 124 -0.48 -8.22 -8.08
N ALA A 125 0.32 -7.21 -7.74
CA ALA A 125 1.35 -7.36 -6.72
C ALA A 125 0.73 -7.59 -5.33
N THR A 126 -0.32 -6.85 -4.98
CA THR A 126 -1.07 -7.00 -3.73
C THR A 126 -1.66 -8.40 -3.60
N PHE A 127 -2.30 -8.92 -4.66
CA PHE A 127 -2.87 -10.28 -4.66
C PHE A 127 -1.78 -11.34 -4.54
N ARG A 128 -0.68 -11.20 -5.27
CA ARG A 128 0.47 -12.12 -5.19
C ARG A 128 1.08 -12.13 -3.79
N ALA A 129 1.27 -10.96 -3.16
CA ALA A 129 1.76 -10.85 -1.80
C ALA A 129 0.80 -11.51 -0.80
N GLY A 130 -0.51 -11.35 -0.97
CA GLY A 130 -1.54 -12.02 -0.17
C GLY A 130 -1.49 -13.54 -0.29
N LEU A 131 -1.34 -14.08 -1.50
CA LEU A 131 -1.16 -15.52 -1.71
C LEU A 131 0.13 -16.04 -1.08
N ALA A 132 1.24 -15.29 -1.20
CA ALA A 132 2.52 -15.64 -0.59
C ALA A 132 2.39 -15.70 0.95
N LEU A 133 1.71 -14.74 1.56
CA LEU A 133 1.45 -14.70 3.00
C LEU A 133 0.67 -15.94 3.48
N ILE A 134 -0.37 -16.34 2.76
CA ILE A 134 -1.14 -17.55 3.08
C ILE A 134 -0.26 -18.80 2.92
N LYS A 135 0.48 -18.91 1.80
CA LYS A 135 1.35 -20.05 1.53
C LYS A 135 2.47 -20.21 2.56
N ASN A 136 3.03 -19.10 3.03
CA ASN A 136 4.12 -19.06 4.00
C ASN A 136 3.62 -18.94 5.45
N ARG A 137 2.38 -19.35 5.74
CA ARG A 137 1.78 -19.40 7.08
C ARG A 137 1.86 -18.09 7.88
N GLY A 138 1.75 -16.96 7.19
CA GLY A 138 1.77 -15.64 7.80
C GLY A 138 3.14 -14.93 7.75
N GLU A 139 4.19 -15.54 7.24
CA GLU A 139 5.48 -14.88 7.05
C GLU A 139 5.46 -13.98 5.81
N ILE A 140 5.83 -12.70 5.99
CA ILE A 140 5.90 -11.71 4.92
C ILE A 140 7.21 -11.92 4.14
N THR A 141 7.13 -12.59 3.01
CA THR A 141 8.29 -12.85 2.14
C THR A 141 8.37 -11.94 0.92
N GLN A 142 7.29 -11.23 0.60
CA GLN A 142 7.21 -10.31 -0.53
C GLN A 142 6.43 -9.05 -0.15
N GLY A 143 6.98 -7.87 -0.50
CA GLY A 143 6.27 -6.62 -0.45
C GLY A 143 5.21 -6.52 -1.57
N GLY A 144 4.05 -6.00 -1.23
CA GLY A 144 2.97 -5.75 -2.19
C GLY A 144 2.52 -4.28 -2.22
N SER A 145 3.23 -3.41 -1.48
CA SER A 145 2.93 -1.97 -1.42
C SER A 145 3.58 -1.24 -2.58
N THR A 146 2.87 -0.30 -3.19
CA THR A 146 3.41 0.57 -4.24
C THR A 146 4.21 1.73 -3.65
N ILE A 147 5.02 2.40 -4.49
CA ILE A 147 5.70 3.65 -4.13
C ILE A 147 4.67 4.68 -3.64
N THR A 148 3.54 4.81 -4.32
CA THR A 148 2.46 5.73 -3.91
C THR A 148 1.91 5.42 -2.52
N GLN A 149 1.68 4.15 -2.20
CA GLN A 149 1.26 3.73 -0.86
C GLN A 149 2.31 4.03 0.21
N GLN A 150 3.59 3.90 -0.13
CA GLN A 150 4.69 4.23 0.79
C GLN A 150 4.76 5.75 1.05
N VAL A 151 4.56 6.59 0.04
CA VAL A 151 4.45 8.04 0.20
C VAL A 151 3.31 8.40 1.15
N VAL A 152 2.11 7.84 0.93
CA VAL A 152 0.96 8.02 1.84
C VAL A 152 1.32 7.66 3.28
N LYS A 153 1.91 6.49 3.45
CA LYS A 153 2.30 5.99 4.77
C LYS A 153 3.28 6.94 5.46
N ASN A 154 4.32 7.37 4.76
CA ASN A 154 5.39 8.18 5.35
C ASN A 154 4.93 9.60 5.70
N THR A 155 3.98 10.16 4.94
CA THR A 155 3.54 11.56 5.10
C THR A 155 2.32 11.71 6.02
N TYR A 156 1.33 10.82 5.89
CA TYR A 156 0.02 11.04 6.51
C TYR A 156 -0.36 10.03 7.59
N LEU A 157 0.39 8.94 7.73
CA LEU A 157 0.01 7.85 8.62
C LEU A 157 1.08 7.61 9.70
N THR A 158 0.66 7.00 10.80
CA THR A 158 1.58 6.59 11.87
C THR A 158 2.40 5.37 11.45
N GLN A 159 3.56 5.18 12.08
CA GLN A 159 4.41 4.01 11.84
C GLN A 159 3.83 2.72 12.43
N GLU A 160 2.80 2.82 13.27
CA GLU A 160 2.15 1.66 13.87
C GLU A 160 1.53 0.76 12.80
N GLN A 161 1.87 -0.53 12.83
CA GLN A 161 1.35 -1.49 11.87
C GLN A 161 -0.05 -1.92 12.27
N SER A 162 -1.07 -1.38 11.60
CA SER A 162 -2.45 -1.75 11.80
C SER A 162 -3.15 -2.09 10.48
N PHE A 163 -4.19 -2.89 10.57
CA PHE A 163 -5.03 -3.23 9.41
C PHE A 163 -5.76 -1.98 8.89
N THR A 164 -6.25 -1.15 9.79
CA THR A 164 -6.89 0.14 9.52
C THR A 164 -5.99 1.05 8.71
N ARG A 165 -4.71 1.20 9.13
CA ARG A 165 -3.72 1.97 8.36
C ARG A 165 -3.58 1.46 6.93
N LYS A 166 -3.50 0.13 6.73
CA LYS A 166 -3.35 -0.44 5.38
C LYS A 166 -4.56 -0.19 4.49
N ILE A 167 -5.77 -0.20 5.05
CA ILE A 167 -6.97 0.16 4.32
C ILE A 167 -6.91 1.64 3.89
N VAL A 168 -6.53 2.54 4.79
CA VAL A 168 -6.39 3.97 4.48
C VAL A 168 -5.33 4.21 3.40
N GLU A 169 -4.18 3.52 3.43
CA GLU A 169 -3.17 3.57 2.37
C GLU A 169 -3.75 3.20 1.00
N ILE A 170 -4.53 2.10 0.95
CA ILE A 170 -5.16 1.60 -0.28
C ILE A 170 -6.22 2.59 -0.81
N LEU A 171 -6.95 3.25 0.08
CA LEU A 171 -7.96 4.23 -0.30
C LEU A 171 -7.34 5.56 -0.78
N LEU A 172 -6.27 6.03 -0.12
CA LEU A 172 -5.62 7.29 -0.45
C LEU A 172 -4.72 7.22 -1.68
N ALA A 173 -4.03 6.11 -1.92
CA ALA A 173 -3.06 6.03 -3.00
C ALA A 173 -3.64 6.35 -4.39
N PRO A 174 -4.83 5.86 -4.80
CA PRO A 174 -5.44 6.24 -6.06
C PRO A 174 -5.84 7.73 -6.11
N GLU A 175 -6.28 8.29 -5.00
CA GLU A 175 -6.71 9.69 -4.93
C GLU A 175 -5.52 10.65 -5.05
N ILE A 176 -4.37 10.29 -4.48
CA ILE A 176 -3.12 11.03 -4.66
C ILE A 176 -2.70 11.02 -6.14
N GLU A 177 -2.81 9.91 -6.85
CA GLU A 177 -2.46 9.83 -8.28
C GLU A 177 -3.42 10.58 -9.21
N LYS A 178 -4.61 10.95 -8.73
CA LYS A 178 -5.48 11.89 -9.44
C LYS A 178 -4.99 13.34 -9.31
N LYS A 179 -4.33 13.66 -8.19
CA LYS A 179 -3.91 15.03 -7.85
C LYS A 179 -2.48 15.32 -8.30
N TYR A 180 -1.60 14.33 -8.29
CA TYR A 180 -0.17 14.46 -8.56
C TYR A 180 0.29 13.48 -9.64
N SER A 181 1.23 13.91 -10.47
CA SER A 181 1.82 13.06 -11.51
C SER A 181 2.74 11.98 -10.94
N LYS A 182 3.07 10.97 -11.73
CA LYS A 182 4.07 9.96 -11.35
C LYS A 182 5.44 10.56 -11.01
N ALA A 183 5.81 11.64 -11.69
CA ALA A 183 7.05 12.38 -11.40
C ALA A 183 6.98 13.07 -10.04
N ASP A 184 5.86 13.73 -9.72
CA ASP A 184 5.66 14.32 -8.39
C ASP A 184 5.70 13.27 -7.28
N ILE A 185 5.05 12.13 -7.48
CA ILE A 185 5.02 11.04 -6.50
C ILE A 185 6.41 10.46 -6.26
N MET A 186 7.20 10.28 -7.33
CA MET A 186 8.60 9.84 -7.20
C MET A 186 9.45 10.89 -6.47
N GLU A 187 9.24 12.18 -6.76
CA GLU A 187 9.88 13.28 -6.04
C GLU A 187 9.57 13.23 -4.54
N PHE A 188 8.29 13.09 -4.18
CA PHE A 188 7.86 12.96 -2.79
C PHE A 188 8.48 11.74 -2.12
N TYR A 189 8.45 10.59 -2.80
CA TYR A 189 9.05 9.35 -2.30
C TYR A 189 10.54 9.53 -1.98
N CYS A 190 11.30 10.07 -2.90
CA CYS A 190 12.72 10.30 -2.73
C CYS A 190 13.04 11.27 -1.58
N ASN A 191 12.17 12.26 -1.33
CA ASN A 191 12.40 13.26 -0.31
C ASN A 191 11.84 12.90 1.08
N THR A 192 10.95 11.91 1.20
CA THR A 192 10.31 11.55 2.48
C THR A 192 10.87 10.30 3.16
N ASN A 193 11.71 9.54 2.47
CA ASN A 193 12.27 8.30 3.02
C ASN A 193 13.41 8.59 4.00
N PHE A 194 13.51 7.72 5.02
CA PHE A 194 14.62 7.70 5.98
C PHE A 194 15.67 6.68 5.54
N TYR A 195 16.92 7.12 5.50
CA TYR A 195 18.09 6.35 5.03
C TYR A 195 19.10 6.00 6.13
N GLY A 196 18.69 6.05 7.39
CA GLY A 196 19.61 5.86 8.51
C GLY A 196 20.45 7.11 8.81
N ASN A 197 21.24 7.05 9.89
CA ASN A 197 22.16 8.12 10.31
C ASN A 197 21.57 9.54 10.30
N HIS A 198 20.30 9.65 10.70
CA HIS A 198 19.54 10.90 10.67
C HIS A 198 19.39 11.54 9.28
N CYS A 199 19.61 10.79 8.18
CA CYS A 199 19.43 11.27 6.82
C CYS A 199 17.98 11.02 6.37
N TYR A 200 17.29 12.10 6.06
CA TYR A 200 15.96 12.09 5.44
C TYR A 200 16.07 12.67 4.04
N GLY A 201 15.49 11.96 3.07
CA GLY A 201 15.59 12.31 1.66
C GLY A 201 16.91 11.92 1.00
N VAL A 202 16.84 11.73 -0.31
CA VAL A 202 17.94 11.20 -1.13
C VAL A 202 19.15 12.13 -1.20
N GLU A 203 18.94 13.44 -1.15
CA GLU A 203 20.04 14.40 -1.24
C GLU A 203 20.92 14.33 0.01
N ALA A 204 20.30 14.36 1.20
CA ALA A 204 21.01 14.23 2.46
C ALA A 204 21.76 12.89 2.55
N ALA A 205 21.08 11.79 2.16
CA ALA A 205 21.70 10.47 2.13
C ALA A 205 22.87 10.40 1.14
N SER A 206 22.70 10.90 -0.08
CA SER A 206 23.74 10.92 -1.10
C SER A 206 25.00 11.68 -0.64
N ARG A 207 24.80 12.84 -0.03
CA ARG A 207 25.91 13.63 0.53
C ARG A 207 26.61 12.91 1.68
N TYR A 208 25.83 12.29 2.56
CA TYR A 208 26.37 11.61 3.73
C TYR A 208 27.17 10.36 3.36
N TYR A 209 26.61 9.49 2.50
CA TYR A 209 27.22 8.19 2.20
C TYR A 209 28.24 8.25 1.07
N PHE A 210 28.06 9.15 0.09
CA PHE A 210 28.88 9.20 -1.13
C PHE A 210 29.59 10.54 -1.35
N GLY A 211 29.29 11.59 -0.57
CA GLY A 211 29.88 12.91 -0.73
C GLY A 211 29.48 13.62 -2.03
N LYS A 212 28.34 13.27 -2.61
CA LYS A 212 27.85 13.75 -3.91
C LYS A 212 26.41 14.23 -3.82
N HIS A 213 25.96 14.97 -4.84
CA HIS A 213 24.55 15.24 -5.04
C HIS A 213 23.78 13.99 -5.52
N ALA A 214 22.49 13.91 -5.19
CA ALA A 214 21.63 12.84 -5.65
C ALA A 214 21.52 12.78 -7.18
N ALA A 215 21.74 13.90 -7.86
CA ALA A 215 21.81 13.99 -9.32
C ALA A 215 22.97 13.20 -9.93
N ASP A 216 24.08 13.08 -9.19
CA ASP A 216 25.36 12.55 -9.67
C ASP A 216 25.58 11.07 -9.32
N LEU A 217 24.59 10.43 -8.74
CA LEU A 217 24.67 9.00 -8.39
C LEU A 217 24.78 8.13 -9.63
N ASN A 218 25.80 7.27 -9.65
CA ASN A 218 25.92 6.24 -10.67
C ASN A 218 24.98 5.04 -10.38
N VAL A 219 25.04 3.98 -11.20
CA VAL A 219 24.14 2.83 -11.07
C VAL A 219 24.43 2.04 -9.80
N GLU A 220 25.69 1.85 -9.46
CA GLU A 220 26.14 1.09 -8.29
C GLU A 220 25.75 1.80 -6.99
N GLU A 221 25.97 3.11 -6.92
CA GLU A 221 25.62 3.95 -5.77
C GLU A 221 24.10 4.07 -5.59
N ALA A 222 23.35 4.10 -6.71
CA ALA A 222 21.88 4.12 -6.69
C ALA A 222 21.25 2.81 -6.28
N ALA A 223 22.00 1.70 -6.28
CA ALA A 223 21.52 0.37 -5.93
C ALA A 223 21.78 -0.01 -4.46
N VAL A 224 22.52 0.80 -3.72
CA VAL A 224 22.83 0.64 -2.30
C VAL A 224 21.74 1.27 -1.44
#